data_f91332de20c56c3a8e81afa20c723504
#
_entry.id   f91332de20c56c3a8e81afa20c723504
#
_cell.length_a   1.000
_cell.length_b   1.000
_cell.length_c   1.000
_cell.angle_alpha   90.00
_cell.angle_beta   90.00
_cell.angle_gamma   90.00
#
_symmetry.space_group_name_H-M   'P 1'
#
loop_
_entity.id
_entity.type
_entity.pdbx_description
1 polymer ?
#
loop_
_entity_poly.entity_id
_entity_poly.type
_entity_poly.pdbx_seq_one_letter_code
_entity_poly.pdbx_strand_id
1 'polypeptide(L)'
;MLELVIPSLEYKEKAIGFIKEFYEYKSDINGTGGLYRYLDNYEGWLEKLEEDKNRPLTEEKVPAETFFLVRKEDDKIVGMINIRLALNEKFKKINGNIGYSIRPTER
;
A
#
# COMPACT_ATOMS: atom_id res chain seq x y z
N MET A 1 9.10 -13.75 11.48
CA MET A 1 9.40 -13.59 10.04
C MET A 1 8.42 -12.63 9.40
N LEU A 2 8.92 -11.70 8.59
CA LEU A 2 8.08 -10.76 7.85
C LEU A 2 7.90 -11.24 6.43
N GLU A 3 6.70 -11.03 5.88
CA GLU A 3 6.37 -11.44 4.53
C GLU A 3 5.54 -10.38 3.84
N LEU A 4 5.80 -10.12 2.55
CA LEU A 4 4.97 -9.26 1.75
C LEU A 4 3.76 -10.05 1.26
N VAL A 5 2.56 -9.52 1.50
CA VAL A 5 1.30 -10.18 1.19
C VAL A 5 0.45 -9.28 0.32
N ILE A 6 -0.14 -9.86 -0.72
CA ILE A 6 -1.07 -9.12 -1.59
C ILE A 6 -2.35 -8.84 -0.81
N PRO A 7 -2.83 -7.59 -0.77
CA PRO A 7 -4.06 -7.26 -0.07
C PRO A 7 -5.25 -8.09 -0.54
N SER A 8 -6.06 -8.53 0.41
CA SER A 8 -7.24 -9.35 0.14
C SER A 8 -8.33 -9.02 1.14
N LEU A 9 -9.53 -9.55 0.88
CA LEU A 9 -10.69 -9.30 1.72
C LEU A 9 -10.52 -9.85 3.14
N GLU A 10 -9.79 -10.95 3.30
CA GLU A 10 -9.58 -11.54 4.63
C GLU A 10 -8.80 -10.63 5.59
N TYR A 11 -8.05 -9.66 5.06
CA TYR A 11 -7.29 -8.71 5.88
C TYR A 11 -8.05 -7.42 6.15
N LYS A 12 -9.32 -7.31 5.73
CA LYS A 12 -10.09 -6.09 5.82
C LYS A 12 -10.01 -5.40 7.19
N GLU A 13 -10.37 -6.11 8.25
CA GLU A 13 -10.39 -5.53 9.59
C GLU A 13 -9.02 -5.15 10.09
N LYS A 14 -8.03 -5.98 9.80
CA LYS A 14 -6.64 -5.71 10.17
C LYS A 14 -6.09 -4.48 9.45
N ALA A 15 -6.43 -4.32 8.17
CA ALA A 15 -5.99 -3.19 7.37
C ALA A 15 -6.64 -1.88 7.85
N ILE A 16 -7.92 -1.91 8.16
CA ILE A 16 -8.63 -0.74 8.69
C ILE A 16 -8.04 -0.36 10.05
N GLY A 17 -7.78 -1.35 10.92
CA GLY A 17 -7.14 -1.11 12.21
C GLY A 17 -5.75 -0.51 12.08
N PHE A 18 -5.00 -0.94 11.07
CA PHE A 18 -3.69 -0.38 10.77
C PHE A 18 -3.78 1.14 10.52
N ILE A 19 -4.71 1.57 9.66
CA ILE A 19 -4.89 2.99 9.38
C ILE A 19 -5.36 3.76 10.60
N LYS A 20 -6.30 3.20 11.36
CA LYS A 20 -6.82 3.85 12.58
C LYS A 20 -5.73 4.10 13.61
N GLU A 21 -4.75 3.20 13.70
CA GLU A 21 -3.62 3.38 14.62
C GLU A 21 -2.80 4.62 14.26
N PHE A 22 -2.62 4.89 12.96
CA PHE A 22 -1.90 6.10 12.53
C PHE A 22 -2.64 7.36 12.97
N TYR A 23 -3.98 7.38 12.87
CA TYR A 23 -4.78 8.51 13.36
C TYR A 23 -4.66 8.65 14.86
N GLU A 24 -4.75 7.55 15.59
CA GLU A 24 -4.66 7.55 17.05
C GLU A 24 -3.33 8.12 17.54
N TYR A 25 -2.24 7.79 16.87
CA TYR A 25 -0.90 8.24 17.23
C TYR A 25 -0.49 9.53 16.50
N LYS A 26 -1.39 10.12 15.71
CA LYS A 26 -1.14 11.34 14.93
C LYS A 26 0.10 11.21 14.04
N SER A 27 0.27 10.04 13.45
CA SER A 27 1.40 9.72 12.58
C SER A 27 1.02 9.90 11.11
N ASP A 28 1.96 10.35 10.29
CA ASP A 28 1.74 10.49 8.86
C ASP A 28 1.53 9.14 8.18
N ILE A 29 0.62 9.09 7.22
CA ILE A 29 0.28 7.89 6.47
C ILE A 29 0.96 7.94 5.11
N ASN A 30 1.79 6.94 4.82
CA ASN A 30 2.52 6.83 3.54
C ASN A 30 2.48 5.39 3.03
N GLY A 31 2.53 5.23 1.70
CA GLY A 31 2.68 3.92 1.09
C GLY A 31 1.51 2.97 1.25
N THR A 32 0.31 3.49 1.48
CA THR A 32 -0.87 2.65 1.75
C THR A 32 -1.80 2.50 0.55
N GLY A 33 -1.39 2.97 -0.64
CA GLY A 33 -2.25 2.89 -1.82
C GLY A 33 -3.58 3.61 -1.67
N GLY A 34 -3.65 4.61 -0.79
CA GLY A 34 -4.86 5.39 -0.58
C GLY A 34 -5.91 4.73 0.31
N LEU A 35 -5.57 3.66 1.02
CA LEU A 35 -6.51 2.94 1.87
C LEU A 35 -7.29 3.86 2.82
N TYR A 36 -6.66 4.91 3.34
CA TYR A 36 -7.30 5.83 4.28
C TYR A 36 -8.55 6.50 3.71
N ARG A 37 -8.73 6.50 2.41
CA ARG A 37 -9.91 7.04 1.73
C ARG A 37 -11.03 6.02 1.56
N TYR A 38 -10.76 4.76 1.90
CA TYR A 38 -11.67 3.64 1.65
C TYR A 38 -12.01 2.86 2.92
N LEU A 39 -11.94 3.50 4.10
CA LEU A 39 -12.19 2.81 5.37
C LEU A 39 -13.61 2.25 5.47
N ASP A 40 -14.57 2.84 4.75
CA ASP A 40 -15.94 2.37 4.67
C ASP A 40 -16.26 1.64 3.36
N ASN A 41 -15.26 1.42 2.51
CA ASN A 41 -15.43 0.73 1.24
C ASN A 41 -14.16 -0.04 0.86
N TYR A 42 -13.78 -0.98 1.69
CA TYR A 42 -12.55 -1.75 1.50
C TYR A 42 -12.53 -2.50 0.16
N GLU A 43 -13.68 -3.05 -0.26
CA GLU A 43 -13.79 -3.75 -1.54
C GLU A 43 -13.48 -2.82 -2.70
N GLY A 44 -13.91 -1.56 -2.63
CA GLY A 44 -13.57 -0.55 -3.63
C GLY A 44 -12.08 -0.26 -3.69
N TRP A 45 -11.40 -0.32 -2.54
CA TRP A 45 -9.95 -0.16 -2.49
C TRP A 45 -9.25 -1.32 -3.18
N LEU A 46 -9.72 -2.56 -2.98
CA LEU A 46 -9.13 -3.72 -3.67
C LEU A 46 -9.29 -3.58 -5.19
N GLU A 47 -10.43 -3.10 -5.67
CA GLU A 47 -10.65 -2.85 -7.09
C GLU A 47 -9.69 -1.77 -7.61
N LYS A 48 -9.50 -0.71 -6.84
CA LYS A 48 -8.56 0.36 -7.18
C LYS A 48 -7.14 -0.19 -7.30
N LEU A 49 -6.73 -1.08 -6.40
CA LEU A 49 -5.40 -1.68 -6.46
C LEU A 49 -5.18 -2.48 -7.73
N GLU A 50 -6.22 -3.20 -8.19
CA GLU A 50 -6.14 -3.94 -9.45
C GLU A 50 -6.02 -3.00 -10.64
N GLU A 51 -6.77 -1.91 -10.64
CA GLU A 51 -6.67 -0.89 -11.69
C GLU A 51 -5.28 -0.25 -11.72
N ASP A 52 -4.74 0.09 -10.55
CA ASP A 52 -3.41 0.70 -10.44
C ASP A 52 -2.32 -0.24 -10.95
N LYS A 53 -2.43 -1.53 -10.65
CA LYS A 53 -1.47 -2.54 -11.06
C LYS A 53 -1.45 -2.75 -12.56
N ASN A 54 -2.62 -2.66 -13.21
CA ASN A 54 -2.78 -2.91 -14.63
C ASN A 54 -2.73 -1.65 -15.49
N ARG A 55 -2.41 -0.50 -14.88
CA ARG A 55 -2.33 0.77 -15.57
C ARG A 55 -1.16 0.80 -16.54
N PRO A 56 -1.34 1.36 -17.76
CA PRO A 56 -0.22 1.47 -18.72
C PRO A 56 0.88 2.36 -18.19
N LEU A 57 2.12 2.03 -18.52
CA LEU A 57 3.27 2.87 -18.17
C LEU A 57 3.39 4.01 -19.16
N THR A 58 3.00 5.21 -18.74
CA THR A 58 3.08 6.44 -19.54
C THR A 58 3.63 7.56 -18.66
N GLU A 59 3.87 8.74 -19.22
CA GLU A 59 4.30 9.91 -18.45
C GLU A 59 3.26 10.33 -17.40
N GLU A 60 1.98 10.20 -17.73
CA GLU A 60 0.88 10.65 -16.88
C GLU A 60 0.36 9.58 -15.96
N LYS A 61 0.49 8.32 -16.35
CA LYS A 61 -0.06 7.19 -15.62
C LYS A 61 1.00 6.11 -15.46
N VAL A 62 1.19 5.64 -14.24
CA VAL A 62 2.19 4.63 -13.94
C VAL A 62 1.55 3.48 -13.17
N PRO A 63 2.00 2.24 -13.43
CA PRO A 63 1.54 1.11 -12.62
C PRO A 63 1.99 1.28 -11.18
N ALA A 64 1.14 0.84 -10.27
CA ALA A 64 1.46 0.86 -8.84
C ALA A 64 0.97 -0.43 -8.21
N GLU A 65 1.73 -0.95 -7.27
CA GLU A 65 1.37 -2.16 -6.55
C GLU A 65 1.55 -1.94 -5.06
N THR A 66 0.58 -2.39 -4.27
CA THR A 66 0.56 -2.22 -2.82
C THR A 66 0.63 -3.59 -2.15
N PHE A 67 1.44 -3.70 -1.11
CA PHE A 67 1.59 -4.92 -0.33
C PHE A 67 1.43 -4.64 1.15
N PHE A 68 0.89 -5.61 1.88
CA PHE A 68 0.97 -5.63 3.33
C PHE A 68 2.29 -6.27 3.73
N LEU A 69 2.94 -5.72 4.75
CA LEU A 69 4.06 -6.37 5.40
C LEU A 69 3.50 -7.05 6.65
N VAL A 70 3.48 -8.37 6.64
CA VAL A 70 2.82 -9.17 7.67
C VAL A 70 3.85 -9.92 8.51
N ARG A 71 3.71 -9.84 9.82
CA ARG A 71 4.51 -10.65 10.74
C ARG A 71 3.82 -11.98 10.91
N LYS A 72 4.46 -13.05 10.47
CA LYS A 72 3.82 -14.37 10.38
C LYS A 72 3.56 -15.01 11.74
N GLU A 73 4.31 -14.64 12.76
CA GLU A 73 4.15 -15.20 14.10
C GLU A 73 2.76 -14.94 14.68
N ASP A 74 2.17 -13.78 14.38
CA ASP A 74 0.85 -13.41 14.88
C ASP A 74 -0.09 -12.93 13.76
N ASP A 75 0.33 -13.08 12.51
CA ASP A 75 -0.44 -12.68 11.32
C ASP A 75 -0.89 -11.21 11.39
N LYS A 76 -0.02 -10.35 11.89
CA LYS A 76 -0.30 -8.93 12.07
C LYS A 76 0.29 -8.10 10.94
N ILE A 77 -0.50 -7.15 10.42
CA ILE A 77 0.01 -6.18 9.44
C ILE A 77 0.85 -5.17 10.22
N VAL A 78 2.16 -5.19 10.02
CA VAL A 78 3.06 -4.26 10.70
C VAL A 78 3.44 -3.08 9.81
N GLY A 79 3.24 -3.20 8.51
CA GLY A 79 3.54 -2.12 7.57
C GLY A 79 2.81 -2.28 6.26
N MET A 80 2.91 -1.26 5.41
CA MET A 80 2.44 -1.29 4.04
C MET A 80 3.50 -0.70 3.13
N ILE A 81 3.56 -1.19 1.91
CA ILE A 81 4.51 -0.74 0.90
C ILE A 81 3.77 -0.51 -0.41
N ASN A 82 4.01 0.64 -1.03
CA ASN A 82 3.48 0.96 -2.36
C ASN A 82 4.66 1.18 -3.29
N ILE A 83 4.70 0.45 -4.39
CA ILE A 83 5.77 0.52 -5.38
C ILE A 83 5.18 1.09 -6.66
N ARG A 84 5.76 2.17 -7.16
CA ARG A 84 5.35 2.81 -8.40
C ARG A 84 6.46 2.73 -9.43
N LEU A 85 6.10 2.42 -10.67
CA LEU A 85 7.02 2.51 -11.80
C LEU A 85 6.78 3.85 -12.49
N ALA A 86 7.84 4.51 -12.91
CA ALA A 86 7.76 5.77 -13.66
C ALA A 86 8.65 5.70 -14.89
N LEU A 87 8.17 6.26 -16.00
CA LEU A 87 8.93 6.33 -17.24
C LEU A 87 9.69 7.66 -17.29
N ASN A 88 11.02 7.57 -17.45
CA ASN A 88 11.84 8.76 -17.67
C ASN A 88 12.10 8.88 -19.16
N GLU A 89 11.31 9.70 -19.84
CA GLU A 89 11.40 9.89 -21.29
C GLU A 89 12.75 10.42 -21.74
N LYS A 90 13.33 11.34 -20.96
CA LYS A 90 14.61 11.97 -21.31
C LYS A 90 15.74 10.95 -21.44
N PHE A 91 15.76 9.96 -20.59
CA PHE A 91 16.80 8.92 -20.58
C PHE A 91 16.29 7.57 -21.07
N LYS A 92 15.03 7.48 -21.46
CA LYS A 92 14.36 6.24 -21.86
C LYS A 92 14.56 5.12 -20.82
N LYS A 93 14.47 5.50 -19.55
CA LYS A 93 14.65 4.57 -18.42
C LYS A 93 13.34 4.47 -17.63
N ILE A 94 13.12 3.29 -17.05
CA ILE A 94 12.05 3.08 -16.09
C ILE A 94 12.62 3.32 -14.71
N ASN A 95 12.03 4.26 -13.98
CA ASN A 95 12.39 4.55 -12.59
C ASN A 95 11.28 4.04 -11.68
N GLY A 96 11.60 3.83 -10.42
CA GLY A 96 10.64 3.40 -9.42
C GLY A 96 10.67 4.29 -8.20
N ASN A 97 9.51 4.42 -7.56
CA ASN A 97 9.36 5.07 -6.26
C ASN A 97 8.76 4.06 -5.30
N ILE A 98 9.24 4.07 -4.07
CA ILE A 98 8.72 3.22 -3.01
C ILE A 98 8.26 4.11 -1.87
N GLY A 99 6.96 4.02 -1.55
CA GLY A 99 6.40 4.63 -0.35
C GLY A 99 6.13 3.52 0.65
N TYR A 100 6.36 3.78 1.93
CA TYR A 100 6.09 2.77 2.94
C TYR A 100 5.77 3.41 4.29
N SER A 101 5.11 2.64 5.15
CA SER A 101 4.90 3.02 6.55
C SER A 101 4.95 1.79 7.43
N ILE A 102 5.44 2.00 8.65
CA ILE A 102 5.39 0.98 9.72
C ILE A 102 4.45 1.52 10.78
N ARG A 103 3.55 0.69 11.30
CA ARG A 103 2.58 1.16 12.30
C ARG A 103 3.30 1.63 13.56
N PRO A 104 2.77 2.69 14.21
CA PRO A 104 3.46 3.31 15.35
C PRO A 104 3.89 2.36 16.46
N THR A 105 3.08 1.37 16.79
CA THR A 105 3.39 0.44 17.89
C THR A 105 4.45 -0.61 17.55
N GLU A 106 4.90 -0.67 16.29
CA GLU A 106 5.90 -1.64 15.84
C GLU A 106 7.21 -0.98 15.40
N ARG A 107 7.38 0.27 15.71
CA ARG A 107 8.62 1.00 15.38
C ARG A 107 9.70 0.81 16.42
#